data_3122d287c306e4bdc9e42586d05938b4
#
_entry.id   3122d287c306e4bdc9e42586d05938b4
#
_cell.length_a   1.000
_cell.length_b   1.000
_cell.length_c   1.000
_cell.angle_alpha   90.00
_cell.angle_beta   90.00
_cell.angle_gamma   90.00
#
_symmetry.space_group_name_H-M   'P 1'
#
loop_
_entity.id
_entity.type
_entity.pdbx_description
1 polymer ?
#
loop_
_entity_poly.entity_id
_entity_poly.type
_entity_poly.pdbx_seq_one_letter_code
_entity_poly.pdbx_strand_id
1 'polypeptide(L)'
;PLLEAETDSLRISILHDSVTNTGISISIRKTPAIRRINKDRLISEEYCTEEIDAFMENAIRAHCTVIVGGLPGVGKTEYIKYLTNYIPAYERVYTIEDNLELRYAAINPDKDCVEIKVSENFGYAEALKASKRQLPTWVLLAEARGEEVKYLLENISAGVHCLTTIHLDDAGKIPDRLRNMGQNINENDVYYHIRNVVKKK
;
A
#
# COMPACT_ATOMS: atom_id res chain seq x y z
N PRO A 1 -16.68 -10.03 21.92
CA PRO A 1 -15.79 -9.22 22.75
C PRO A 1 -15.06 -8.11 21.97
N LEU A 2 -14.81 -8.27 20.66
CA LEU A 2 -14.26 -7.26 19.75
C LEU A 2 -15.32 -6.88 18.70
N LEU A 3 -15.59 -5.58 18.56
CA LEU A 3 -16.37 -5.01 17.46
C LEU A 3 -15.46 -4.13 16.62
N GLU A 4 -15.41 -4.36 15.32
CA GLU A 4 -14.79 -3.47 14.36
C GLU A 4 -15.86 -2.87 13.44
N ALA A 5 -15.82 -1.58 13.23
CA ALA A 5 -16.72 -0.85 12.35
C ALA A 5 -15.95 0.19 11.54
N GLU A 6 -16.45 0.50 10.36
CA GLU A 6 -15.86 1.46 9.45
C GLU A 6 -16.95 2.34 8.83
N THR A 7 -16.64 3.62 8.69
CA THR A 7 -17.46 4.59 7.98
C THR A 7 -16.63 5.21 6.85
N ASP A 8 -17.19 6.16 6.11
CA ASP A 8 -16.46 6.88 5.04
C ASP A 8 -15.24 7.66 5.54
N SER A 9 -15.12 7.91 6.84
CA SER A 9 -14.05 8.73 7.39
C SER A 9 -13.47 8.24 8.72
N LEU A 10 -14.03 7.16 9.28
CA LEU A 10 -13.63 6.65 10.59
C LEU A 10 -13.42 5.14 10.54
N ARG A 11 -12.43 4.66 11.28
CA ARG A 11 -12.29 3.28 11.72
C ARG A 11 -12.48 3.22 13.23
N ILE A 12 -13.33 2.32 13.70
CA ILE A 12 -13.72 2.20 15.10
C ILE A 12 -13.42 0.76 15.54
N SER A 13 -12.70 0.61 16.65
CA SER A 13 -12.46 -0.67 17.30
C SER A 13 -12.89 -0.58 18.75
N ILE A 14 -13.75 -1.51 19.18
CA ILE A 14 -14.32 -1.55 20.52
C ILE A 14 -14.00 -2.89 21.15
N LEU A 15 -13.36 -2.86 22.32
CA LEU A 15 -13.17 -4.02 23.18
C LEU A 15 -14.18 -4.00 24.31
N HIS A 16 -14.94 -5.07 24.44
CA HIS A 16 -15.92 -5.26 25.51
C HIS A 16 -15.23 -5.50 26.86
N ASP A 17 -15.87 -5.11 27.97
CA ASP A 17 -15.34 -5.27 29.34
C ASP A 17 -15.10 -6.73 29.74
N SER A 18 -15.75 -7.69 29.08
CA SER A 18 -15.46 -9.12 29.28
C SER A 18 -14.03 -9.56 28.89
N VAL A 19 -13.28 -8.73 28.18
CA VAL A 19 -11.88 -8.99 27.75
C VAL A 19 -10.91 -7.89 28.19
N THR A 20 -11.37 -6.89 28.93
CA THR A 20 -10.56 -5.79 29.45
C THR A 20 -10.83 -5.60 30.96
N ASN A 21 -9.79 -5.44 31.76
CA ASN A 21 -9.91 -5.22 33.20
C ASN A 21 -10.21 -3.77 33.58
N THR A 22 -10.21 -2.86 32.62
CA THR A 22 -10.36 -1.40 32.82
C THR A 22 -11.68 -0.85 32.29
N GLY A 23 -12.63 -1.73 31.94
CA GLY A 23 -13.91 -1.39 31.31
C GLY A 23 -13.82 -1.38 29.78
N ILE A 24 -14.86 -0.89 29.10
CA ILE A 24 -14.94 -0.87 27.64
C ILE A 24 -13.87 0.09 27.08
N SER A 25 -13.07 -0.41 26.13
CA SER A 25 -12.08 0.39 25.40
C SER A 25 -12.56 0.71 24.00
N ILE A 26 -12.54 1.99 23.62
CA ILE A 26 -12.94 2.47 22.29
C ILE A 26 -11.76 3.19 21.65
N SER A 27 -11.36 2.74 20.47
CA SER A 27 -10.37 3.39 19.62
C SER A 27 -11.03 3.90 18.35
N ILE A 28 -10.90 5.21 18.06
CA ILE A 28 -11.44 5.85 16.87
C ILE A 28 -10.28 6.46 16.08
N ARG A 29 -10.07 5.98 14.84
CA ARG A 29 -9.07 6.50 13.92
C ARG A 29 -9.76 7.22 12.77
N LYS A 30 -9.34 8.46 12.48
CA LYS A 30 -9.81 9.21 11.32
C LYS A 30 -9.10 8.73 10.05
N THR A 31 -9.89 8.32 9.06
CA THR A 31 -9.43 7.87 7.73
C THR A 31 -10.14 8.64 6.60
N PRO A 32 -10.07 9.99 6.60
CA PRO A 32 -10.78 10.77 5.59
C PRO A 32 -10.20 10.56 4.19
N ALA A 33 -11.05 10.71 3.18
CA ALA A 33 -10.67 10.67 1.77
C ALA A 33 -9.98 11.99 1.35
N ILE A 34 -8.84 12.29 1.95
CA ILE A 34 -8.03 13.47 1.65
C ILE A 34 -6.55 13.10 1.53
N ARG A 35 -5.80 13.87 0.77
CA ARG A 35 -4.34 13.87 0.82
C ARG A 35 -3.89 14.87 1.86
N ARG A 36 -3.28 14.39 2.95
CA ARG A 36 -2.74 15.24 4.02
C ARG A 36 -1.37 15.81 3.67
N ILE A 37 -0.70 15.19 2.70
CA ILE A 37 0.65 15.52 2.25
C ILE A 37 0.54 16.12 0.85
N ASN A 38 1.22 17.24 0.64
CA ASN A 38 1.51 17.84 -0.66
C ASN A 38 3.01 18.14 -0.76
N LYS A 39 3.50 18.55 -1.93
CA LYS A 39 4.92 18.82 -2.16
C LYS A 39 5.47 19.89 -1.22
N ASP A 40 4.77 21.00 -1.06
CA ASP A 40 5.24 22.13 -0.23
C ASP A 40 5.44 21.68 1.21
N ARG A 41 4.50 20.88 1.73
CA ARG A 41 4.58 20.33 3.07
C ARG A 41 5.72 19.32 3.23
N LEU A 42 5.91 18.42 2.26
CA LEU A 42 7.02 17.45 2.28
C LEU A 42 8.38 18.15 2.36
N ILE A 43 8.56 19.23 1.63
CA ILE A 43 9.81 19.98 1.59
C ILE A 43 9.97 20.85 2.85
N SER A 44 8.92 21.60 3.24
CA SER A 44 8.99 22.52 4.38
C SER A 44 9.13 21.80 5.74
N GLU A 45 8.57 20.58 5.86
CA GLU A 45 8.72 19.72 7.05
C GLU A 45 9.98 18.83 6.97
N GLU A 46 10.85 19.04 5.97
CA GLU A 46 12.10 18.28 5.77
C GLU A 46 11.89 16.75 5.68
N TYR A 47 10.70 16.33 5.22
CA TYR A 47 10.40 14.91 5.02
C TYR A 47 11.23 14.31 3.89
N CYS A 48 11.40 15.06 2.79
CA CYS A 48 12.33 14.76 1.71
C CYS A 48 12.83 16.06 1.06
N THR A 49 13.90 15.94 0.25
CA THR A 49 14.39 17.06 -0.56
C THR A 49 13.63 17.15 -1.89
N GLU A 50 13.76 18.28 -2.59
CA GLU A 50 13.17 18.45 -3.94
C GLU A 50 13.71 17.40 -4.94
N GLU A 51 14.98 17.03 -4.83
CA GLU A 51 15.59 16.00 -5.69
C GLU A 51 14.98 14.62 -5.45
N ILE A 52 14.73 14.28 -4.18
CA ILE A 52 14.07 13.00 -3.82
C ILE A 52 12.63 13.00 -4.35
N ASP A 53 11.89 14.11 -4.20
CA ASP A 53 10.53 14.22 -4.72
C ASP A 53 10.50 14.09 -6.25
N ALA A 54 11.38 14.80 -6.96
CA ALA A 54 11.51 14.69 -8.41
C ALA A 54 11.93 13.30 -8.87
N PHE A 55 12.79 12.62 -8.10
CA PHE A 55 13.15 11.22 -8.35
C PHE A 55 11.94 10.30 -8.23
N MET A 56 11.13 10.48 -7.18
CA MET A 56 9.92 9.66 -6.95
C MET A 56 8.85 9.91 -8.01
N GLU A 57 8.62 11.16 -8.43
CA GLU A 57 7.76 11.48 -9.56
C GLU A 57 8.20 10.73 -10.82
N ASN A 58 9.48 10.82 -11.16
CA ASN A 58 10.05 10.13 -12.32
C ASN A 58 9.97 8.61 -12.20
N ALA A 59 10.16 8.05 -10.99
CA ALA A 59 10.02 6.63 -10.74
C ALA A 59 8.57 6.14 -11.00
N ILE A 60 7.55 6.88 -10.54
CA ILE A 60 6.15 6.55 -10.82
C ILE A 60 5.86 6.66 -12.32
N ARG A 61 6.26 7.76 -12.98
CA ARG A 61 6.08 7.94 -14.43
C ARG A 61 6.81 6.90 -15.27
N ALA A 62 7.93 6.37 -14.76
CA ALA A 62 8.68 5.27 -15.38
C ALA A 62 8.17 3.89 -14.98
N HIS A 63 7.02 3.80 -14.31
CA HIS A 63 6.39 2.55 -13.88
C HIS A 63 7.27 1.70 -12.94
N CYS A 64 8.06 2.33 -12.09
CA CYS A 64 8.80 1.60 -11.07
C CYS A 64 7.86 1.12 -9.96
N THR A 65 8.01 -0.13 -9.57
CA THR A 65 7.40 -0.62 -8.31
C THR A 65 8.06 0.07 -7.12
N VAL A 66 7.25 0.60 -6.22
CA VAL A 66 7.72 1.31 -5.02
C VAL A 66 7.19 0.63 -3.76
N ILE A 67 8.10 0.34 -2.84
CA ILE A 67 7.80 -0.19 -1.52
C ILE A 67 8.21 0.84 -0.48
N VAL A 68 7.23 1.34 0.28
CA VAL A 68 7.47 2.34 1.33
C VAL A 68 7.61 1.64 2.67
N GLY A 69 8.84 1.58 3.19
CA GLY A 69 9.14 1.00 4.49
C GLY A 69 9.11 2.00 5.63
N GLY A 70 8.78 1.55 6.83
CA GLY A 70 8.84 2.37 8.04
C GLY A 70 8.03 1.80 9.21
N LEU A 71 8.23 2.37 10.39
CA LEU A 71 7.51 1.98 11.61
C LEU A 71 6.02 2.38 11.55
N PRO A 72 5.16 1.84 12.44
CA PRO A 72 3.78 2.28 12.55
C PRO A 72 3.67 3.80 12.81
N GLY A 73 2.71 4.46 12.15
CA GLY A 73 2.41 5.88 12.39
C GLY A 73 3.33 6.90 11.70
N VAL A 74 4.38 6.48 10.98
CA VAL A 74 5.31 7.41 10.30
C VAL A 74 4.77 8.01 8.99
N GLY A 75 3.53 7.69 8.59
CA GLY A 75 2.89 8.30 7.42
C GLY A 75 3.07 7.55 6.10
N LYS A 76 3.46 6.25 6.10
CA LYS A 76 3.63 5.44 4.88
C LYS A 76 2.43 5.51 3.92
N THR A 77 1.22 5.25 4.43
CA THR A 77 -0.02 5.30 3.65
C THR A 77 -0.29 6.69 3.08
N GLU A 78 -0.03 7.75 3.87
CA GLU A 78 -0.20 9.13 3.40
C GLU A 78 0.82 9.46 2.29
N TYR A 79 2.04 8.94 2.39
CA TYR A 79 3.04 9.10 1.33
C TYR A 79 2.64 8.36 0.05
N ILE A 80 2.11 7.13 0.14
CA ILE A 80 1.54 6.44 -1.03
C ILE A 80 0.40 7.25 -1.66
N LYS A 81 -0.54 7.79 -0.86
CA LYS A 81 -1.60 8.68 -1.38
C LYS A 81 -1.00 9.87 -2.15
N TYR A 82 0.08 10.45 -1.64
CA TYR A 82 0.78 11.53 -2.34
C TYR A 82 1.34 11.06 -3.67
N LEU A 83 2.05 9.92 -3.70
CA LEU A 83 2.63 9.37 -4.93
C LEU A 83 1.59 9.05 -6.01
N THR A 84 0.35 8.75 -5.63
CA THR A 84 -0.74 8.52 -6.60
C THR A 84 -1.08 9.74 -7.46
N ASN A 85 -0.63 10.96 -7.09
CA ASN A 85 -0.75 12.13 -7.94
C ASN A 85 -0.03 11.94 -9.28
N TYR A 86 1.09 11.23 -9.26
CA TYR A 86 1.97 11.04 -10.42
C TYR A 86 1.51 9.91 -11.35
N ILE A 87 0.52 9.08 -10.93
CA ILE A 87 -0.09 8.07 -11.80
C ILE A 87 -0.97 8.79 -12.83
N PRO A 88 -0.77 8.60 -14.15
CA PRO A 88 -1.61 9.18 -15.19
C PRO A 88 -3.08 8.79 -15.06
N ALA A 89 -4.00 9.68 -15.45
CA ALA A 89 -5.44 9.46 -15.31
C ALA A 89 -5.98 8.31 -16.19
N TYR A 90 -5.31 8.02 -17.31
CA TYR A 90 -5.67 6.92 -18.22
C TYR A 90 -5.16 5.55 -17.76
N GLU A 91 -4.39 5.48 -16.69
CA GLU A 91 -3.86 4.23 -16.14
C GLU A 91 -4.80 3.67 -15.08
N ARG A 92 -5.18 2.41 -15.26
CA ARG A 92 -6.09 1.72 -14.36
C ARG A 92 -5.39 1.30 -13.08
N VAL A 93 -5.97 1.68 -11.95
CA VAL A 93 -5.48 1.36 -10.61
C VAL A 93 -6.39 0.34 -9.93
N TYR A 94 -5.80 -0.65 -9.29
CA TYR A 94 -6.48 -1.68 -8.52
C TYR A 94 -5.99 -1.61 -7.07
N THR A 95 -6.83 -1.18 -6.13
CA THR A 95 -6.45 -1.11 -4.71
C THR A 95 -6.93 -2.33 -3.95
N ILE A 96 -6.13 -2.80 -3.01
CA ILE A 96 -6.44 -3.95 -2.15
C ILE A 96 -6.14 -3.58 -0.71
N GLU A 97 -7.17 -3.56 0.14
CA GLU A 97 -7.09 -3.12 1.52
C GLU A 97 -7.98 -3.98 2.44
N ASP A 98 -7.56 -4.20 3.67
CA ASP A 98 -8.42 -4.72 4.75
C ASP A 98 -9.25 -3.60 5.38
N ASN A 99 -8.68 -2.41 5.44
CA ASN A 99 -9.32 -1.20 5.90
C ASN A 99 -9.10 -0.09 4.87
N LEU A 100 -10.16 0.58 4.45
CA LEU A 100 -10.12 1.58 3.39
C LEU A 100 -9.40 2.87 3.86
N GLU A 101 -8.08 2.86 3.85
CA GLU A 101 -7.24 4.01 4.20
C GLU A 101 -6.82 4.82 2.97
N LEU A 102 -6.58 4.16 1.83
CA LEU A 102 -6.16 4.82 0.58
C LEU A 102 -7.27 5.71 0.02
N ARG A 103 -8.52 5.21 0.03
CA ARG A 103 -9.68 5.95 -0.50
C ARG A 103 -9.39 6.50 -1.91
N TYR A 104 -8.79 5.67 -2.77
CA TYR A 104 -8.22 6.09 -4.04
C TYR A 104 -9.26 6.73 -4.97
N ALA A 105 -10.43 6.10 -5.12
CA ALA A 105 -11.51 6.62 -5.97
C ALA A 105 -11.99 8.00 -5.49
N ALA A 106 -12.19 8.15 -4.19
CA ALA A 106 -12.69 9.40 -3.62
C ALA A 106 -11.70 10.57 -3.74
N ILE A 107 -10.37 10.28 -3.66
CA ILE A 107 -9.34 11.31 -3.82
C ILE A 107 -8.89 11.52 -5.27
N ASN A 108 -9.32 10.66 -6.20
CA ASN A 108 -9.00 10.71 -7.62
C ASN A 108 -10.27 10.45 -8.47
N PRO A 109 -11.29 11.29 -8.41
CA PRO A 109 -12.60 11.01 -9.02
C PRO A 109 -12.57 10.86 -10.55
N ASP A 110 -11.53 11.41 -11.19
CA ASP A 110 -11.36 11.38 -12.66
C ASP A 110 -10.45 10.23 -13.15
N LYS A 111 -10.01 9.34 -12.23
CA LYS A 111 -9.11 8.22 -12.57
C LYS A 111 -9.85 6.89 -12.54
N ASP A 112 -9.53 6.00 -13.50
CA ASP A 112 -10.07 4.63 -13.53
C ASP A 112 -9.49 3.80 -12.39
N CYS A 113 -10.35 3.26 -11.53
CA CYS A 113 -9.92 2.39 -10.44
C CYS A 113 -10.96 1.34 -10.05
N VAL A 114 -10.45 0.25 -9.46
CA VAL A 114 -11.22 -0.77 -8.77
C VAL A 114 -10.70 -0.85 -7.34
N GLU A 115 -11.57 -0.57 -6.36
CA GLU A 115 -11.22 -0.66 -4.94
C GLU A 115 -11.75 -1.96 -4.36
N ILE A 116 -10.85 -2.81 -3.86
CA ILE A 116 -11.18 -4.07 -3.21
C ILE A 116 -10.93 -3.96 -1.72
N LYS A 117 -12.00 -4.17 -0.96
CA LYS A 117 -11.92 -4.44 0.47
C LYS A 117 -11.88 -5.95 0.69
N VAL A 118 -10.79 -6.44 1.26
CA VAL A 118 -10.67 -7.87 1.58
C VAL A 118 -11.57 -8.25 2.74
N SER A 119 -11.98 -9.51 2.77
CA SER A 119 -12.86 -10.09 3.78
C SER A 119 -12.45 -11.55 4.05
N GLU A 120 -13.12 -12.21 5.01
CA GLU A 120 -12.90 -13.64 5.29
C GLU A 120 -13.13 -14.53 4.05
N ASN A 121 -14.07 -14.17 3.18
CA ASN A 121 -14.42 -14.95 1.99
C ASN A 121 -13.67 -14.50 0.72
N PHE A 122 -12.95 -13.38 0.74
CA PHE A 122 -12.19 -12.84 -0.39
C PHE A 122 -10.94 -12.13 0.13
N GLY A 123 -9.88 -12.89 0.33
CA GLY A 123 -8.64 -12.42 0.92
C GLY A 123 -7.69 -11.75 -0.07
N TYR A 124 -6.54 -11.34 0.42
CA TYR A 124 -5.49 -10.69 -0.39
C TYR A 124 -5.02 -11.54 -1.57
N ALA A 125 -4.86 -12.86 -1.36
CA ALA A 125 -4.44 -13.79 -2.41
C ALA A 125 -5.47 -13.86 -3.56
N GLU A 126 -6.76 -13.95 -3.23
CA GLU A 126 -7.85 -13.96 -4.19
C GLU A 126 -7.95 -12.64 -4.93
N ALA A 127 -7.83 -11.51 -4.23
CA ALA A 127 -7.83 -10.17 -4.80
C ALA A 127 -6.68 -9.97 -5.80
N LEU A 128 -5.46 -10.40 -5.44
CA LEU A 128 -4.28 -10.35 -6.32
C LEU A 128 -4.39 -11.29 -7.53
N LYS A 129 -5.01 -12.46 -7.38
CA LYS A 129 -5.32 -13.35 -8.52
C LYS A 129 -6.38 -12.76 -9.43
N ALA A 130 -7.41 -12.13 -8.85
CA ALA A 130 -8.49 -11.49 -9.60
C ALA A 130 -8.00 -10.28 -10.39
N SER A 131 -7.05 -9.51 -9.83
CA SER A 131 -6.49 -8.32 -10.48
C SER A 131 -5.92 -8.63 -11.87
N LYS A 132 -5.26 -9.80 -12.05
CA LYS A 132 -4.71 -10.22 -13.34
C LYS A 132 -5.75 -10.27 -14.48
N ARG A 133 -7.04 -10.45 -14.14
CA ARG A 133 -8.16 -10.46 -15.11
C ARG A 133 -8.79 -9.09 -15.34
N GLN A 134 -8.42 -8.11 -14.51
CA GLN A 134 -8.93 -6.74 -14.57
C GLN A 134 -8.00 -5.79 -15.35
N LEU A 135 -6.85 -6.30 -15.82
CA LEU A 135 -5.86 -5.56 -16.61
C LEU A 135 -5.43 -4.25 -15.96
N PRO A 136 -5.02 -4.23 -14.68
CA PRO A 136 -4.55 -3.00 -14.05
C PRO A 136 -3.17 -2.64 -14.59
N THR A 137 -2.89 -1.34 -14.69
CA THR A 137 -1.53 -0.83 -14.82
C THR A 137 -0.83 -0.85 -13.46
N TRP A 138 -1.59 -0.52 -12.41
CA TRP A 138 -1.09 -0.44 -11.04
C TRP A 138 -1.91 -1.30 -10.08
N VAL A 139 -1.21 -1.98 -9.19
CA VAL A 139 -1.79 -2.57 -7.98
C VAL A 139 -1.26 -1.80 -6.77
N LEU A 140 -2.16 -1.23 -5.99
CA LEU A 140 -1.88 -0.60 -4.72
C LEU A 140 -2.30 -1.56 -3.61
N LEU A 141 -1.33 -2.25 -3.04
CA LEU A 141 -1.55 -3.08 -1.86
C LEU A 141 -1.29 -2.23 -0.62
N ALA A 142 -2.30 -2.03 0.21
CA ALA A 142 -2.19 -1.11 1.36
C ALA A 142 -1.01 -1.47 2.25
N GLU A 143 -0.81 -2.75 2.54
CA GLU A 143 0.34 -3.24 3.29
C GLU A 143 0.69 -4.68 2.91
N ALA A 144 1.98 -4.95 2.72
CA ALA A 144 2.51 -6.31 2.58
C ALA A 144 2.83 -6.88 3.97
N ARG A 145 2.15 -7.95 4.38
CA ARG A 145 2.24 -8.54 5.75
C ARG A 145 2.61 -10.01 5.78
N GLY A 146 2.22 -10.79 4.76
CA GLY A 146 2.30 -12.25 4.80
C GLY A 146 2.37 -12.93 3.44
N GLU A 147 1.66 -14.02 3.27
CA GLU A 147 1.73 -14.89 2.08
C GLU A 147 1.28 -14.21 0.77
N GLU A 148 0.52 -13.14 0.84
CA GLU A 148 0.10 -12.34 -0.32
C GLU A 148 1.27 -11.79 -1.11
N VAL A 149 2.44 -11.62 -0.49
CA VAL A 149 3.69 -11.18 -1.14
C VAL A 149 4.04 -12.05 -2.35
N LYS A 150 3.81 -13.35 -2.28
CA LYS A 150 4.00 -14.27 -3.42
C LYS A 150 3.18 -13.83 -4.64
N TYR A 151 1.90 -13.58 -4.45
CA TYR A 151 0.99 -13.18 -5.53
C TYR A 151 1.26 -11.75 -6.01
N LEU A 152 1.73 -10.88 -5.10
CA LEU A 152 2.21 -9.55 -5.47
C LEU A 152 3.41 -9.64 -6.42
N LEU A 153 4.42 -10.44 -6.10
CA LEU A 153 5.59 -10.66 -6.96
C LEU A 153 5.21 -11.30 -8.30
N GLU A 154 4.23 -12.21 -8.32
CA GLU A 154 3.70 -12.76 -9.57
C GLU A 154 3.03 -11.69 -10.45
N ASN A 155 2.31 -10.71 -9.86
CA ASN A 155 1.75 -9.57 -10.61
C ASN A 155 2.84 -8.69 -11.18
N ILE A 156 3.87 -8.37 -10.37
CA ILE A 156 5.03 -7.58 -10.81
C ILE A 156 5.77 -8.30 -11.96
N SER A 157 5.95 -9.61 -11.87
CA SER A 157 6.55 -10.43 -12.94
C SER A 157 5.75 -10.40 -14.23
N ALA A 158 4.42 -10.31 -14.12
CA ALA A 158 3.51 -10.20 -15.25
C ALA A 158 3.46 -8.79 -15.86
N GLY A 159 4.23 -7.82 -15.33
CA GLY A 159 4.31 -6.47 -15.86
C GLY A 159 3.37 -5.46 -15.17
N VAL A 160 2.68 -5.84 -14.12
CA VAL A 160 1.88 -4.93 -13.31
C VAL A 160 2.78 -4.16 -12.35
N HIS A 161 2.60 -2.85 -12.24
CA HIS A 161 3.38 -2.00 -11.33
C HIS A 161 2.73 -1.95 -9.96
N CYS A 162 3.54 -1.79 -8.91
CA CYS A 162 3.02 -1.87 -7.55
C CYS A 162 3.45 -0.68 -6.69
N LEU A 163 2.50 -0.19 -5.88
CA LEU A 163 2.78 0.65 -4.71
C LEU A 163 2.32 -0.11 -3.48
N THR A 164 3.20 -0.29 -2.50
CA THR A 164 2.83 -0.95 -1.23
C THR A 164 3.61 -0.40 -0.05
N THR A 165 3.08 -0.63 1.15
CA THR A 165 3.80 -0.35 2.39
C THR A 165 4.28 -1.65 3.05
N ILE A 166 5.32 -1.52 3.87
CA ILE A 166 5.84 -2.63 4.67
C ILE A 166 6.33 -2.10 6.02
N HIS A 167 6.07 -2.84 7.08
CA HIS A 167 6.60 -2.53 8.40
C HIS A 167 8.04 -3.03 8.55
N LEU A 168 8.99 -2.09 8.67
CA LEU A 168 10.40 -2.36 8.94
C LEU A 168 11.11 -1.08 9.41
N ASP A 169 12.28 -1.26 9.99
CA ASP A 169 13.13 -0.20 10.54
C ASP A 169 14.22 0.28 9.55
N ASP A 170 14.54 -0.53 8.55
CA ASP A 170 15.61 -0.27 7.59
C ASP A 170 15.22 -0.76 6.18
N ALA A 171 15.23 0.14 5.20
CA ALA A 171 14.88 -0.17 3.81
C ALA A 171 15.80 -1.24 3.18
N GLY A 172 17.04 -1.34 3.63
CA GLY A 172 17.97 -2.40 3.19
C GLY A 172 17.49 -3.81 3.51
N LYS A 173 16.61 -3.96 4.51
CA LYS A 173 16.02 -5.25 4.92
C LYS A 173 14.77 -5.67 4.11
N ILE A 174 14.30 -4.84 3.17
CA ILE A 174 13.11 -5.14 2.36
C ILE A 174 13.23 -6.51 1.66
N PRO A 175 14.32 -6.86 0.97
CA PRO A 175 14.45 -8.15 0.31
C PRO A 175 14.25 -9.34 1.25
N ASP A 176 14.96 -9.31 2.38
CA ASP A 176 14.86 -10.37 3.39
C ASP A 176 13.46 -10.45 3.99
N ARG A 177 12.82 -9.31 4.22
CA ARG A 177 11.46 -9.26 4.76
C ARG A 177 10.46 -9.86 3.80
N LEU A 178 10.53 -9.52 2.50
CA LEU A 178 9.67 -10.10 1.45
C LEU A 178 9.87 -11.61 1.34
N ARG A 179 11.13 -12.08 1.37
CA ARG A 179 11.46 -13.51 1.35
C ARG A 179 10.84 -14.26 2.53
N ASN A 180 10.93 -13.69 3.74
CA ASN A 180 10.42 -14.31 4.95
C ASN A 180 8.87 -14.33 5.03
N MET A 181 8.20 -13.36 4.40
CA MET A 181 6.75 -13.29 4.31
C MET A 181 6.17 -14.30 3.32
N GLY A 182 6.79 -14.43 2.16
CA GLY A 182 6.35 -15.36 1.14
C GLY A 182 6.94 -16.74 1.37
N GLN A 183 6.26 -17.59 2.13
CA GLN A 183 6.67 -18.99 2.30
C GLN A 183 6.92 -19.64 0.92
N ASN A 184 8.12 -20.18 0.71
CA ASN A 184 8.59 -20.79 -0.54
C ASN A 184 8.83 -19.82 -1.73
N ILE A 185 9.04 -18.53 -1.50
CA ILE A 185 9.58 -17.66 -2.55
C ILE A 185 11.07 -17.99 -2.71
N ASN A 186 11.47 -18.30 -3.95
CA ASN A 186 12.88 -18.51 -4.26
C ASN A 186 13.63 -17.18 -4.07
N GLU A 187 14.76 -17.23 -3.37
CA GLU A 187 15.61 -16.07 -3.12
C GLU A 187 16.00 -15.35 -4.43
N ASN A 188 16.24 -16.10 -5.49
CA ASN A 188 16.56 -15.56 -6.80
C ASN A 188 15.41 -14.74 -7.41
N ASP A 189 14.15 -15.10 -7.15
CA ASP A 189 12.99 -14.37 -7.67
C ASP A 189 12.86 -12.99 -7.01
N VAL A 190 13.06 -12.90 -5.69
CA VAL A 190 13.05 -11.62 -4.98
C VAL A 190 14.17 -10.70 -5.50
N TYR A 191 15.40 -11.20 -5.60
CA TYR A 191 16.54 -10.41 -6.10
C TYR A 191 16.41 -10.08 -7.59
N TYR A 192 15.82 -10.96 -8.40
CA TYR A 192 15.55 -10.69 -9.80
C TYR A 192 14.60 -9.50 -9.98
N HIS A 193 13.52 -9.43 -9.21
CA HIS A 193 12.57 -8.32 -9.27
C HIS A 193 13.19 -7.01 -8.81
N ILE A 194 13.97 -7.01 -7.73
CA ILE A 194 14.70 -5.83 -7.27
C ILE A 194 15.76 -5.40 -8.31
N ARG A 195 16.49 -6.35 -8.92
CA ARG A 195 17.46 -6.04 -9.98
C ARG A 195 16.80 -5.45 -11.22
N ASN A 196 15.61 -5.90 -11.61
CA ASN A 196 14.92 -5.35 -12.76
C ASN A 196 14.44 -3.92 -12.53
N VAL A 197 14.04 -3.58 -11.30
CA VAL A 197 13.71 -2.20 -10.92
C VAL A 197 14.92 -1.27 -11.00
N VAL A 198 16.11 -1.75 -10.62
CA VAL A 198 17.37 -0.98 -10.67
C VAL A 198 17.97 -0.92 -12.09
N LYS A 199 17.69 -1.90 -12.95
CA LYS A 199 18.27 -1.97 -14.33
C LYS A 199 17.45 -1.25 -15.41
N LYS A 200 16.22 -0.88 -15.15
CA LYS A 200 15.46 -0.01 -16.06
C LYS A 200 15.88 1.45 -15.85
N LYS A 201 17.15 1.74 -16.15
CA LYS A 201 17.62 3.09 -16.46
C LYS A 201 17.35 3.38 -17.92
#